data_a225c7385fd57a4a2313e37d6405ac4d
#
_entry.id   a225c7385fd57a4a2313e37d6405ac4d
#
_cell.length_a   1.000
_cell.length_b   1.000
_cell.length_c   1.000
_cell.angle_alpha   90.00
_cell.angle_beta   90.00
_cell.angle_gamma   90.00
#
_symmetry.space_group_name_H-M   'P 1'
#
loop_
_entity.id
_entity.type
_entity.pdbx_description
1 polymer ?
#
loop_
_entity_poly.entity_id
_entity_poly.type
_entity_poly.pdbx_seq_one_letter_code
_entity_poly.pdbx_strand_id
1 'polypeptide(L)'
;MSRPIHQTNQAVQTEDYRLLPMDGSYNTRELGGYKTKDGKFVKWGVLYRSDKLSNLSSTDEQYLQNLGIKRIVDFRSIAEKTEDPDIIPKGIDYVEMPIAVDGAMRPQIEAILKGETNKDMKSFLIEANKELITDYADVYSKFLKDLIANKGPTLFHCTAGKDRAGFAAAITLIALGVSKDDVISDYMKTNAFTADRIDQMIGQIELMSLYQVDAEIMRPLLGVEQEYIETAFQTAEETYGSLETYIKVGLSISDSEIQELRSLLLES
;
A
#
# COMPACT_ATOMS: atom_id res chain seq x y z
N MET A 1 -1.00 -8.18 24.28
CA MET A 1 -1.13 -7.24 23.15
C MET A 1 -2.20 -6.23 23.51
N SER A 2 -1.85 -4.94 23.57
CA SER A 2 -2.85 -3.89 23.65
C SER A 2 -3.59 -3.81 22.31
N ARG A 3 -4.91 -3.85 22.32
CA ARG A 3 -5.71 -3.67 21.10
C ARG A 3 -5.64 -2.22 20.67
N PRO A 4 -5.52 -1.93 19.35
CA PRO A 4 -5.59 -0.57 18.84
C PRO A 4 -6.90 0.13 19.26
N ILE A 5 -6.86 1.44 19.39
CA ILE A 5 -8.01 2.26 19.85
C ILE A 5 -9.25 2.04 18.97
N HIS A 6 -9.07 1.83 17.66
CA HIS A 6 -10.18 1.61 16.72
C HIS A 6 -10.90 0.26 16.89
N GLN A 7 -10.32 -0.70 17.61
CA GLN A 7 -10.96 -2.02 17.82
C GLN A 7 -12.07 -2.02 18.88
N THR A 8 -12.26 -0.94 19.62
CA THR A 8 -13.15 -0.94 20.79
C THR A 8 -14.63 -0.98 20.48
N ASN A 9 -15.08 -0.56 19.28
CA ASN A 9 -16.51 -0.47 18.95
C ASN A 9 -16.96 -1.12 17.63
N GLN A 10 -16.08 -1.38 16.68
CA GLN A 10 -16.45 -1.91 15.37
C GLN A 10 -15.85 -3.28 15.02
N ALA A 11 -14.88 -3.76 15.79
CA ALA A 11 -14.21 -5.05 15.57
C ALA A 11 -15.14 -6.28 15.59
N VAL A 12 -16.40 -6.09 15.98
CA VAL A 12 -17.40 -7.15 16.02
C VAL A 12 -18.01 -7.42 14.64
N GLN A 13 -17.78 -6.56 13.64
CA GLN A 13 -18.45 -6.66 12.34
C GLN A 13 -17.53 -7.01 11.17
N THR A 14 -16.21 -6.96 11.31
CA THR A 14 -15.27 -7.34 10.26
C THR A 14 -14.38 -8.48 10.72
N GLU A 15 -14.26 -9.53 9.92
CA GLU A 15 -13.34 -10.64 10.18
C GLU A 15 -11.87 -10.16 10.25
N ASP A 16 -11.58 -8.99 9.68
CA ASP A 16 -10.26 -8.37 9.73
C ASP A 16 -10.30 -7.01 10.44
N TYR A 17 -9.91 -7.03 11.70
CA TYR A 17 -9.85 -5.85 12.58
C TYR A 17 -8.68 -4.87 12.26
N ARG A 18 -7.95 -5.07 11.15
CA ARG A 18 -6.89 -4.16 10.70
C ARG A 18 -7.45 -2.96 9.95
N LEU A 19 -8.54 -3.14 9.22
CA LEU A 19 -9.18 -2.06 8.48
C LEU A 19 -9.63 -0.94 9.42
N LEU A 20 -9.25 0.30 9.10
CA LEU A 20 -9.68 1.46 9.86
C LEU A 20 -11.07 1.94 9.40
N PRO A 21 -11.94 2.34 10.33
CA PRO A 21 -13.29 2.81 10.02
C PRO A 21 -13.25 4.27 9.53
N MET A 22 -12.86 4.48 8.30
CA MET A 22 -12.74 5.80 7.68
C MET A 22 -13.81 5.99 6.61
N ASP A 23 -14.35 7.22 6.53
CA ASP A 23 -15.38 7.58 5.55
C ASP A 23 -14.76 7.86 4.17
N GLY A 24 -13.61 8.53 4.14
CA GLY A 24 -12.94 9.01 2.93
C GLY A 24 -11.85 8.09 2.38
N SER A 25 -11.65 6.91 2.97
CA SER A 25 -10.65 5.92 2.56
C SER A 25 -11.21 4.51 2.70
N TYR A 26 -10.88 3.62 1.76
CA TYR A 26 -11.44 2.25 1.70
C TYR A 26 -10.39 1.18 1.99
N ASN A 27 -9.10 1.51 1.91
CA ASN A 27 -8.00 0.56 2.03
C ASN A 27 -7.02 0.91 3.15
N THR A 28 -7.39 1.87 4.03
CA THR A 28 -6.55 2.26 5.16
C THR A 28 -6.58 1.20 6.23
N ARG A 29 -5.40 0.65 6.52
CA ARG A 29 -5.25 -0.43 7.51
C ARG A 29 -3.94 -0.38 8.26
N GLU A 30 -3.95 -1.04 9.41
CA GLU A 30 -2.81 -1.23 10.29
C GLU A 30 -2.03 -2.50 9.96
N LEU A 31 -0.70 -2.46 10.10
CA LEU A 31 0.19 -3.58 9.86
C LEU A 31 0.68 -4.28 11.16
N GLY A 32 0.09 -3.97 12.31
CA GLY A 32 0.43 -4.58 13.58
C GLY A 32 0.03 -6.06 13.69
N GLY A 33 0.60 -6.78 14.65
CA GLY A 33 0.21 -8.14 15.03
C GLY A 33 0.69 -9.28 14.12
N TYR A 34 1.40 -8.99 13.01
CA TYR A 34 2.04 -10.05 12.21
C TYR A 34 3.19 -10.68 13.00
N LYS A 35 3.24 -12.03 12.99
CA LYS A 35 4.28 -12.80 13.68
C LYS A 35 5.53 -12.91 12.81
N THR A 36 6.69 -12.70 13.40
CA THR A 36 7.99 -12.91 12.75
C THR A 36 8.47 -14.35 12.90
N LYS A 37 9.41 -14.77 12.05
CA LYS A 37 10.03 -16.11 12.08
C LYS A 37 10.71 -16.42 13.43
N ASP A 38 11.19 -15.39 14.14
CA ASP A 38 11.82 -15.51 15.47
C ASP A 38 10.82 -15.33 16.65
N GLY A 39 9.52 -15.30 16.37
CA GLY A 39 8.45 -15.35 17.37
C GLY A 39 8.03 -14.03 17.96
N LYS A 40 8.57 -12.90 17.48
CA LYS A 40 8.12 -11.56 17.84
C LYS A 40 6.88 -11.16 17.04
N PHE A 41 6.31 -10.00 17.36
CA PHE A 41 5.16 -9.48 16.66
C PHE A 41 5.41 -8.04 16.22
N VAL A 42 4.88 -7.66 15.06
CA VAL A 42 4.84 -6.25 14.65
C VAL A 42 3.95 -5.50 15.62
N LYS A 43 4.45 -4.39 16.18
CA LYS A 43 3.70 -3.56 17.11
C LYS A 43 2.45 -3.01 16.46
N TRP A 44 1.37 -2.95 17.24
CA TRP A 44 0.18 -2.20 16.88
C TRP A 44 0.41 -0.69 17.07
N GLY A 45 -0.28 0.13 16.27
CA GLY A 45 -0.25 1.58 16.41
C GLY A 45 1.00 2.24 15.82
N VAL A 46 1.78 1.56 14.97
CA VAL A 46 3.04 2.11 14.46
C VAL A 46 3.12 2.21 12.94
N LEU A 47 2.51 1.29 12.20
CA LEU A 47 2.56 1.27 10.73
C LEU A 47 1.16 1.15 10.14
N TYR A 48 0.85 2.06 9.22
CA TYR A 48 -0.41 2.11 8.51
C TYR A 48 -0.17 2.24 7.02
N ARG A 49 -0.93 1.51 6.21
CA ARG A 49 -0.96 1.71 4.75
C ARG A 49 -2.34 2.16 4.33
N SER A 50 -2.41 2.95 3.24
CA SER A 50 -3.65 3.60 2.81
C SER A 50 -3.73 3.75 1.30
N ASP A 51 -4.93 3.93 0.79
CA ASP A 51 -5.23 4.65 -0.44
C ASP A 51 -5.10 6.17 -0.21
N LYS A 52 -5.35 6.97 -1.26
CA LYS A 52 -5.21 8.42 -1.24
C LYS A 52 -6.06 9.07 -0.14
N LEU A 53 -5.59 10.19 0.37
CA LEU A 53 -6.20 10.92 1.48
C LEU A 53 -6.98 12.17 1.01
N SER A 54 -7.29 12.27 -0.28
CA SER A 54 -7.96 13.44 -0.87
C SER A 54 -9.43 13.59 -0.47
N ASN A 55 -10.06 12.52 0.04
CA ASN A 55 -11.47 12.53 0.40
C ASN A 55 -11.71 12.43 1.91
N LEU A 56 -10.70 12.71 2.74
CA LEU A 56 -10.86 12.62 4.18
C LEU A 56 -11.95 13.57 4.68
N SER A 57 -12.85 13.07 5.52
CA SER A 57 -13.76 13.88 6.28
C SER A 57 -13.05 14.52 7.49
N SER A 58 -13.65 15.53 8.09
CA SER A 58 -13.12 16.08 9.36
C SER A 58 -13.08 15.05 10.48
N THR A 59 -13.96 14.06 10.44
CA THR A 59 -13.95 12.91 11.36
C THR A 59 -12.72 12.04 11.13
N ASP A 60 -12.38 11.76 9.86
CA ASP A 60 -11.19 11.00 9.51
C ASP A 60 -9.90 11.73 9.92
N GLU A 61 -9.84 13.05 9.68
CA GLU A 61 -8.69 13.85 10.10
C GLU A 61 -8.47 13.74 11.63
N GLN A 62 -9.55 13.91 12.40
CA GLN A 62 -9.48 13.77 13.85
C GLN A 62 -9.12 12.35 14.28
N TYR A 63 -9.61 11.34 13.55
CA TYR A 63 -9.30 9.95 13.82
C TYR A 63 -7.80 9.65 13.60
N LEU A 64 -7.20 10.10 12.50
CA LEU A 64 -5.76 9.97 12.24
C LEU A 64 -4.91 10.68 13.30
N GLN A 65 -5.34 11.86 13.76
CA GLN A 65 -4.68 12.57 14.86
C GLN A 65 -4.76 11.77 16.17
N ASN A 66 -5.93 11.19 16.49
CA ASN A 66 -6.13 10.37 17.69
C ASN A 66 -5.32 9.08 17.67
N LEU A 67 -5.04 8.49 16.50
CA LEU A 67 -4.10 7.38 16.34
C LEU A 67 -2.65 7.79 16.63
N GLY A 68 -2.39 9.08 16.74
CA GLY A 68 -1.06 9.61 17.03
C GLY A 68 -0.10 9.54 15.86
N ILE A 69 -0.62 9.45 14.62
CA ILE A 69 0.20 9.44 13.41
C ILE A 69 1.06 10.70 13.39
N LYS A 70 2.36 10.52 13.17
CA LYS A 70 3.35 11.60 13.13
C LYS A 70 3.77 11.95 11.71
N ARG A 71 3.70 10.98 10.81
CA ARG A 71 4.17 11.13 9.44
C ARG A 71 3.25 10.45 8.44
N ILE A 72 3.02 11.14 7.32
CA ILE A 72 2.39 10.60 6.13
C ILE A 72 3.44 10.58 5.03
N VAL A 73 3.63 9.43 4.37
CA VAL A 73 4.50 9.27 3.20
C VAL A 73 3.63 9.01 1.97
N ASP A 74 3.74 9.87 0.97
CA ASP A 74 2.98 9.78 -0.27
C ASP A 74 3.87 9.32 -1.43
N PHE A 75 3.55 8.15 -2.00
CA PHE A 75 4.23 7.57 -3.16
C PHE A 75 3.63 8.00 -4.51
N ARG A 76 2.61 8.83 -4.53
CA ARG A 76 1.97 9.26 -5.79
C ARG A 76 2.88 10.17 -6.61
N SER A 77 2.74 10.08 -7.92
CA SER A 77 3.41 10.99 -8.86
C SER A 77 2.96 12.44 -8.66
N ILE A 78 3.74 13.38 -9.18
CA ILE A 78 3.40 14.81 -9.14
C ILE A 78 2.06 15.06 -9.85
N ALA A 79 1.80 14.36 -10.96
CA ALA A 79 0.55 14.50 -11.71
C ALA A 79 -0.66 14.07 -10.87
N GLU A 80 -0.60 12.90 -10.22
CA GLU A 80 -1.67 12.40 -9.35
C GLU A 80 -1.97 13.36 -8.19
N LYS A 81 -0.93 13.88 -7.54
CA LYS A 81 -1.09 14.84 -6.42
C LYS A 81 -1.67 16.19 -6.86
N THR A 82 -1.34 16.64 -8.07
CA THR A 82 -1.86 17.88 -8.61
C THR A 82 -3.34 17.75 -8.98
N GLU A 83 -3.72 16.60 -9.54
CA GLU A 83 -5.10 16.31 -9.92
C GLU A 83 -6.01 16.09 -8.71
N ASP A 84 -5.50 15.44 -7.68
CA ASP A 84 -6.27 15.00 -6.52
C ASP A 84 -5.44 15.19 -5.23
N PRO A 85 -5.30 16.44 -4.74
CA PRO A 85 -4.46 16.76 -3.59
C PRO A 85 -5.02 16.16 -2.29
N ASP A 86 -4.10 15.64 -1.44
CA ASP A 86 -4.48 15.10 -0.14
C ASP A 86 -4.92 16.16 0.85
N ILE A 87 -5.79 15.76 1.75
CA ILE A 87 -6.12 16.47 2.99
C ILE A 87 -5.17 15.97 4.07
N ILE A 88 -4.23 16.83 4.50
CA ILE A 88 -3.24 16.47 5.52
C ILE A 88 -3.67 17.03 6.87
N PRO A 89 -3.96 16.15 7.85
CA PRO A 89 -4.37 16.62 9.18
C PRO A 89 -3.29 17.47 9.85
N LYS A 90 -3.72 18.52 10.55
CA LYS A 90 -2.79 19.47 11.18
C LYS A 90 -1.84 18.80 12.17
N GLY A 91 -0.55 19.11 12.06
CA GLY A 91 0.48 18.62 12.97
C GLY A 91 1.04 17.26 12.59
N ILE A 92 0.69 16.74 11.42
CA ILE A 92 1.32 15.53 10.83
C ILE A 92 2.31 15.98 9.77
N ASP A 93 3.54 15.45 9.81
CA ASP A 93 4.56 15.70 8.79
C ASP A 93 4.17 14.97 7.49
N TYR A 94 4.26 15.69 6.36
CA TYR A 94 3.99 15.12 5.04
C TYR A 94 5.27 15.02 4.23
N VAL A 95 5.58 13.83 3.75
CA VAL A 95 6.79 13.50 3.00
C VAL A 95 6.44 12.91 1.65
N GLU A 96 6.94 13.50 0.59
CA GLU A 96 6.75 13.03 -0.77
C GLU A 96 7.91 12.12 -1.21
N MET A 97 7.54 10.93 -1.69
CA MET A 97 8.47 9.94 -2.25
C MET A 97 7.91 9.39 -3.56
N PRO A 98 7.88 10.21 -4.64
CA PRO A 98 7.11 9.88 -5.84
C PRO A 98 7.63 8.67 -6.60
N ILE A 99 6.69 7.79 -7.00
CA ILE A 99 6.88 6.63 -7.85
C ILE A 99 5.90 6.77 -9.02
N ALA A 100 6.41 7.02 -10.23
CA ALA A 100 5.61 7.34 -11.40
C ALA A 100 5.49 6.14 -12.36
N VAL A 101 4.83 5.07 -11.91
CA VAL A 101 4.51 3.89 -12.75
C VAL A 101 3.25 4.08 -13.60
N ASP A 102 2.52 5.17 -13.42
CA ASP A 102 1.22 5.47 -14.02
C ASP A 102 1.28 6.10 -15.41
N GLY A 103 2.47 6.57 -15.82
CA GLY A 103 2.64 7.29 -17.10
C GLY A 103 2.23 6.50 -18.34
N ALA A 104 2.42 5.19 -18.34
CA ALA A 104 2.01 4.29 -19.43
C ALA A 104 0.59 3.72 -19.24
N MET A 105 0.03 3.79 -18.03
CA MET A 105 -1.28 3.21 -17.69
C MET A 105 -2.43 4.07 -18.21
N ARG A 106 -2.35 5.38 -18.06
CA ARG A 106 -3.41 6.34 -18.40
C ARG A 106 -3.87 6.24 -19.85
N PRO A 107 -2.99 6.28 -20.87
CA PRO A 107 -3.39 6.12 -22.26
C PRO A 107 -4.07 4.79 -22.56
N GLN A 108 -3.69 3.72 -21.87
CA GLN A 108 -4.30 2.41 -22.05
C GLN A 108 -5.71 2.33 -21.45
N ILE A 109 -5.91 2.91 -20.26
CA ILE A 109 -7.24 3.04 -19.66
C ILE A 109 -8.16 3.83 -20.59
N GLU A 110 -7.70 4.96 -21.11
CA GLU A 110 -8.47 5.78 -22.04
C GLU A 110 -8.83 5.02 -23.33
N ALA A 111 -7.90 4.24 -23.89
CA ALA A 111 -8.14 3.41 -25.08
C ALA A 111 -9.19 2.30 -24.80
N ILE A 112 -9.15 1.69 -23.60
CA ILE A 112 -10.17 0.71 -23.18
C ILE A 112 -11.54 1.37 -23.05
N LEU A 113 -11.62 2.51 -22.36
CA LEU A 113 -12.87 3.24 -22.18
C LEU A 113 -13.48 3.74 -23.51
N LYS A 114 -12.65 3.94 -24.55
CA LYS A 114 -13.10 4.26 -25.91
C LYS A 114 -13.42 3.04 -26.77
N GLY A 115 -13.20 1.82 -26.26
CA GLY A 115 -13.38 0.58 -27.02
C GLY A 115 -12.31 0.36 -28.11
N GLU A 116 -11.16 1.07 -28.02
CA GLU A 116 -10.10 1.04 -29.04
C GLU A 116 -9.13 -0.14 -28.87
N THR A 117 -9.15 -0.82 -27.73
CA THR A 117 -8.25 -1.94 -27.43
C THR A 117 -8.87 -2.89 -26.40
N ASN A 118 -8.54 -4.19 -26.52
CA ASN A 118 -8.80 -5.23 -25.53
C ASN A 118 -7.48 -5.71 -24.92
N LYS A 119 -6.48 -4.83 -24.79
CA LYS A 119 -5.20 -5.22 -24.18
C LYS A 119 -5.39 -5.75 -22.78
N ASP A 120 -4.63 -6.80 -22.48
CA ASP A 120 -4.58 -7.42 -21.17
C ASP A 120 -3.97 -6.46 -20.14
N MET A 121 -4.83 -5.87 -19.32
CA MET A 121 -4.41 -4.97 -18.23
C MET A 121 -3.57 -5.68 -17.16
N LYS A 122 -3.71 -7.00 -17.05
CA LYS A 122 -2.92 -7.82 -16.14
C LYS A 122 -1.44 -7.79 -16.50
N SER A 123 -1.10 -8.00 -17.75
CA SER A 123 0.30 -7.94 -18.23
C SER A 123 0.95 -6.58 -17.93
N PHE A 124 0.17 -5.51 -18.00
CA PHE A 124 0.66 -4.18 -17.67
C PHE A 124 0.99 -4.04 -16.17
N LEU A 125 0.11 -4.53 -15.29
CA LEU A 125 0.35 -4.49 -13.85
C LEU A 125 1.51 -5.40 -13.41
N ILE A 126 1.71 -6.53 -14.09
CA ILE A 126 2.87 -7.39 -13.89
C ILE A 126 4.15 -6.62 -14.19
N GLU A 127 4.22 -5.90 -15.32
CA GLU A 127 5.41 -5.11 -15.67
C GLU A 127 5.63 -3.95 -14.70
N ALA A 128 4.58 -3.22 -14.33
CA ALA A 128 4.65 -2.15 -13.34
C ALA A 128 5.20 -2.63 -11.98
N ASN A 129 4.85 -3.85 -11.56
CA ASN A 129 5.39 -4.42 -10.32
C ASN A 129 6.87 -4.84 -10.44
N LYS A 130 7.38 -5.17 -11.62
CA LYS A 130 8.83 -5.35 -11.85
C LYS A 130 9.58 -4.02 -11.73
N GLU A 131 9.04 -2.95 -12.32
CA GLU A 131 9.63 -1.61 -12.24
C GLU A 131 9.81 -1.14 -10.79
N LEU A 132 8.94 -1.55 -9.85
CA LEU A 132 9.12 -1.24 -8.42
C LEU A 132 10.46 -1.73 -7.88
N ILE A 133 10.97 -2.86 -8.40
CA ILE A 133 12.25 -3.46 -8.00
C ILE A 133 13.42 -2.79 -8.72
N THR A 134 13.29 -2.57 -10.03
CA THR A 134 14.40 -2.15 -10.89
C THR A 134 14.64 -0.64 -10.85
N ASP A 135 13.57 0.15 -10.87
CA ASP A 135 13.66 1.58 -11.13
C ASP A 135 13.44 2.44 -9.86
N TYR A 136 12.80 1.87 -8.83
CA TYR A 136 12.43 2.62 -7.62
C TYR A 136 13.09 2.11 -6.33
N ALA A 137 14.17 1.33 -6.44
CA ALA A 137 14.93 0.84 -5.28
C ALA A 137 15.38 1.97 -4.34
N ASP A 138 15.85 3.10 -4.89
CA ASP A 138 16.28 4.25 -4.11
C ASP A 138 15.14 4.89 -3.31
N VAL A 139 13.92 4.92 -3.86
CA VAL A 139 12.74 5.46 -3.17
C VAL A 139 12.38 4.56 -1.98
N TYR A 140 12.38 3.25 -2.17
CA TYR A 140 12.11 2.31 -1.09
C TYR A 140 13.23 2.24 -0.04
N SER A 141 14.49 2.41 -0.46
CA SER A 141 15.62 2.61 0.45
C SER A 141 15.40 3.83 1.35
N LYS A 142 15.07 4.98 0.74
CA LYS A 142 14.76 6.21 1.47
C LYS A 142 13.59 6.02 2.42
N PHE A 143 12.54 5.31 2.00
CA PHE A 143 11.37 5.03 2.83
C PHE A 143 11.72 4.20 4.08
N LEU A 144 12.47 3.09 3.94
CA LEU A 144 12.88 2.29 5.10
C LEU A 144 13.77 3.07 6.06
N LYS A 145 14.69 3.89 5.55
CA LYS A 145 15.54 4.79 6.37
C LYS A 145 14.73 5.87 7.07
N ASP A 146 13.69 6.38 6.41
CA ASP A 146 12.77 7.35 7.00
C ASP A 146 11.96 6.74 8.16
N LEU A 147 11.50 5.49 8.05
CA LEU A 147 10.85 4.78 9.16
C LEU A 147 11.76 4.69 10.40
N ILE A 148 13.05 4.45 10.20
CA ILE A 148 14.03 4.40 11.28
C ILE A 148 14.22 5.78 11.91
N ALA A 149 14.38 6.81 11.08
CA ALA A 149 14.66 8.18 11.52
C ALA A 149 13.48 8.84 12.25
N ASN A 150 12.24 8.60 11.78
CA ASN A 150 11.03 9.22 12.33
C ASN A 150 10.68 8.73 13.74
N LYS A 151 10.92 7.47 14.06
CA LYS A 151 10.64 6.82 15.37
C LYS A 151 9.21 6.98 15.88
N GLY A 152 8.25 7.25 15.00
CA GLY A 152 6.84 7.46 15.35
C GLY A 152 5.87 6.75 14.40
N PRO A 153 4.57 6.71 14.77
CA PRO A 153 3.55 6.11 13.92
C PRO A 153 3.52 6.77 12.54
N THR A 154 3.65 5.94 11.49
CA THR A 154 3.73 6.37 10.10
C THR A 154 2.62 5.74 9.29
N LEU A 155 1.89 6.57 8.54
CA LEU A 155 1.00 6.15 7.48
C LEU A 155 1.69 6.37 6.14
N PHE A 156 1.66 5.38 5.25
CA PHE A 156 2.17 5.54 3.90
C PHE A 156 1.12 5.09 2.87
N HIS A 157 1.07 5.79 1.76
CA HIS A 157 0.00 5.57 0.80
C HIS A 157 0.43 5.83 -0.65
N CYS A 158 -0.44 5.43 -1.57
CA CYS A 158 -0.44 5.84 -2.97
C CYS A 158 -1.88 6.17 -3.41
N THR A 159 -2.26 5.97 -4.64
CA THR A 159 -3.62 6.26 -5.12
C THR A 159 -4.65 5.24 -4.65
N ALA A 160 -4.40 3.94 -4.88
CA ALA A 160 -5.30 2.86 -4.46
C ALA A 160 -4.81 2.12 -3.19
N GLY A 161 -3.60 2.42 -2.69
CA GLY A 161 -3.01 1.75 -1.55
C GLY A 161 -2.60 0.29 -1.81
N LYS A 162 -2.55 -0.14 -3.07
CA LYS A 162 -2.38 -1.54 -3.45
C LYS A 162 -0.95 -1.87 -3.94
N ASP A 163 -0.47 -1.30 -5.03
CA ASP A 163 0.81 -1.68 -5.65
C ASP A 163 1.99 -1.01 -4.95
N ARG A 164 2.19 0.30 -5.09
CA ARG A 164 3.32 1.06 -4.49
C ARG A 164 3.36 0.97 -2.97
N ALA A 165 2.25 1.27 -2.32
CA ALA A 165 2.11 1.13 -0.87
C ALA A 165 2.09 -0.35 -0.43
N GLY A 166 1.56 -1.24 -1.27
CA GLY A 166 1.60 -2.68 -1.05
C GLY A 166 3.00 -3.24 -1.03
N PHE A 167 3.84 -2.84 -1.98
CA PHE A 167 5.23 -3.24 -2.01
C PHE A 167 6.04 -2.62 -0.86
N ALA A 168 5.79 -1.34 -0.51
CA ALA A 168 6.39 -0.72 0.68
C ALA A 168 6.07 -1.51 1.96
N ALA A 169 4.80 -1.92 2.14
CA ALA A 169 4.39 -2.79 3.25
C ALA A 169 5.12 -4.15 3.21
N ALA A 170 5.18 -4.77 2.03
CA ALA A 170 5.79 -6.08 1.85
C ALA A 170 7.28 -6.08 2.23
N ILE A 171 8.09 -5.15 1.71
CA ILE A 171 9.53 -5.09 2.04
C ILE A 171 9.76 -4.74 3.51
N THR A 172 8.89 -3.91 4.12
CA THR A 172 8.97 -3.60 5.54
C THR A 172 8.71 -4.85 6.39
N LEU A 173 7.64 -5.58 6.11
CA LEU A 173 7.29 -6.81 6.83
C LEU A 173 8.36 -7.90 6.65
N ILE A 174 8.93 -8.06 5.44
CA ILE A 174 10.06 -8.98 5.18
C ILE A 174 11.29 -8.55 5.98
N ALA A 175 11.65 -7.25 6.02
CA ALA A 175 12.77 -6.74 6.82
C ALA A 175 12.58 -7.01 8.32
N LEU A 176 11.34 -7.00 8.80
CA LEU A 176 10.98 -7.36 10.17
C LEU A 176 11.04 -8.88 10.43
N GLY A 177 11.08 -9.70 9.39
CA GLY A 177 11.13 -11.16 9.50
C GLY A 177 9.77 -11.84 9.48
N VAL A 178 8.74 -11.18 9.00
CA VAL A 178 7.41 -11.79 8.74
C VAL A 178 7.54 -12.78 7.57
N SER A 179 6.73 -13.84 7.57
CA SER A 179 6.75 -14.83 6.49
C SER A 179 6.25 -14.26 5.15
N LYS A 180 6.77 -14.80 4.03
CA LYS A 180 6.32 -14.41 2.68
C LYS A 180 4.82 -14.65 2.51
N ASP A 181 4.29 -15.74 3.07
CA ASP A 181 2.87 -16.09 2.99
C ASP A 181 1.99 -15.07 3.72
N ASP A 182 2.37 -14.63 4.92
CA ASP A 182 1.64 -13.61 5.67
C ASP A 182 1.68 -12.26 4.95
N VAL A 183 2.81 -11.92 4.31
CA VAL A 183 2.96 -10.69 3.51
C VAL A 183 2.05 -10.73 2.28
N ILE A 184 2.00 -11.84 1.55
CA ILE A 184 1.08 -12.04 0.42
C ILE A 184 -0.37 -11.98 0.91
N SER A 185 -0.67 -12.60 2.05
CA SER A 185 -2.01 -12.54 2.66
C SER A 185 -2.43 -11.11 2.98
N ASP A 186 -1.53 -10.27 3.55
CA ASP A 186 -1.84 -8.83 3.75
C ASP A 186 -2.11 -8.13 2.42
N TYR A 187 -1.29 -8.35 1.40
CA TYR A 187 -1.47 -7.73 0.10
C TYR A 187 -2.85 -8.06 -0.49
N MET A 188 -3.26 -9.33 -0.43
CA MET A 188 -4.54 -9.83 -0.96
C MET A 188 -5.77 -9.31 -0.20
N LYS A 189 -5.64 -8.86 1.06
CA LYS A 189 -6.74 -8.23 1.81
C LYS A 189 -7.29 -6.97 1.14
N THR A 190 -6.52 -6.35 0.26
CA THR A 190 -6.97 -5.23 -0.56
C THR A 190 -8.29 -5.55 -1.27
N ASN A 191 -8.42 -6.76 -1.86
CA ASN A 191 -9.64 -7.15 -2.57
C ASN A 191 -10.87 -7.17 -1.65
N ALA A 192 -10.73 -7.70 -0.44
CA ALA A 192 -11.84 -7.74 0.53
C ALA A 192 -12.23 -6.32 0.99
N PHE A 193 -11.24 -5.45 1.23
CA PHE A 193 -11.51 -4.10 1.74
C PHE A 193 -12.04 -3.13 0.68
N THR A 194 -11.72 -3.37 -0.59
CA THR A 194 -12.12 -2.48 -1.69
C THR A 194 -13.24 -3.03 -2.57
N ALA A 195 -13.77 -4.23 -2.28
CA ALA A 195 -14.78 -4.92 -3.11
C ALA A 195 -15.97 -4.02 -3.44
N ASP A 196 -16.65 -3.49 -2.44
CA ASP A 196 -17.84 -2.64 -2.62
C ASP A 196 -17.52 -1.38 -3.43
N ARG A 197 -16.32 -0.81 -3.23
CA ARG A 197 -15.87 0.37 -3.97
C ARG A 197 -15.60 0.06 -5.43
N ILE A 198 -14.98 -1.08 -5.71
CA ILE A 198 -14.73 -1.56 -7.08
C ILE A 198 -16.04 -1.78 -7.81
N ASP A 199 -17.01 -2.45 -7.18
CA ASP A 199 -18.33 -2.70 -7.76
C ASP A 199 -19.07 -1.39 -8.06
N GLN A 200 -19.01 -0.41 -7.15
CA GLN A 200 -19.55 0.93 -7.40
C GLN A 200 -18.88 1.62 -8.58
N MET A 201 -17.54 1.56 -8.69
CA MET A 201 -16.80 2.17 -9.79
C MET A 201 -17.15 1.53 -11.13
N ILE A 202 -17.22 0.21 -11.19
CA ILE A 202 -17.61 -0.54 -12.39
C ILE A 202 -19.02 -0.13 -12.82
N GLY A 203 -19.98 -0.16 -11.91
CA GLY A 203 -21.35 0.27 -12.21
C GLY A 203 -21.47 1.72 -12.67
N GLN A 204 -20.64 2.63 -12.14
CA GLN A 204 -20.59 4.02 -12.61
C GLN A 204 -20.03 4.12 -14.03
N ILE A 205 -18.97 3.38 -14.38
CA ILE A 205 -18.39 3.37 -15.72
C ILE A 205 -19.40 2.83 -16.72
N GLU A 206 -20.08 1.73 -16.42
CA GLU A 206 -21.12 1.16 -17.27
C GLU A 206 -22.28 2.14 -17.50
N LEU A 207 -22.77 2.79 -16.45
CA LEU A 207 -23.83 3.78 -16.56
C LEU A 207 -23.40 4.98 -17.39
N MET A 208 -22.19 5.51 -17.15
CA MET A 208 -21.66 6.67 -17.89
C MET A 208 -21.42 6.36 -19.37
N SER A 209 -21.05 5.13 -19.69
CA SER A 209 -20.89 4.66 -21.08
C SER A 209 -22.21 4.25 -21.73
N LEU A 210 -23.36 4.41 -21.05
CA LEU A 210 -24.67 3.91 -21.47
C LEU A 210 -24.62 2.40 -21.78
N TYR A 211 -23.87 1.63 -20.97
CA TYR A 211 -23.63 0.19 -21.12
C TYR A 211 -22.96 -0.21 -22.45
N GLN A 212 -22.25 0.71 -23.09
CA GLN A 212 -21.50 0.41 -24.32
C GLN A 212 -20.11 -0.18 -24.05
N VAL A 213 -19.60 -0.03 -22.82
CA VAL A 213 -18.32 -0.57 -22.37
C VAL A 213 -18.59 -1.63 -21.31
N ASP A 214 -18.02 -2.82 -21.49
CA ASP A 214 -17.95 -3.84 -20.44
C ASP A 214 -16.87 -3.42 -19.43
N ALA A 215 -17.30 -2.77 -18.35
CA ALA A 215 -16.39 -2.24 -17.36
C ALA A 215 -15.72 -3.32 -16.48
N GLU A 216 -16.19 -4.57 -16.55
CA GLU A 216 -15.55 -5.70 -15.85
C GLU A 216 -14.11 -5.93 -16.31
N ILE A 217 -13.75 -5.54 -17.54
CA ILE A 217 -12.38 -5.56 -18.04
C ILE A 217 -11.41 -4.73 -17.19
N MET A 218 -11.93 -3.77 -16.40
CA MET A 218 -11.15 -2.94 -15.48
C MET A 218 -10.90 -3.59 -14.12
N ARG A 219 -11.61 -4.67 -13.77
CA ARG A 219 -11.51 -5.31 -12.45
C ARG A 219 -10.09 -5.73 -12.08
N PRO A 220 -9.27 -6.35 -12.95
CA PRO A 220 -7.87 -6.66 -12.63
C PRO A 220 -7.03 -5.42 -12.31
N LEU A 221 -7.34 -4.28 -12.94
CA LEU A 221 -6.68 -3.00 -12.67
C LEU A 221 -7.11 -2.39 -11.33
N LEU A 222 -8.36 -2.54 -10.94
CA LEU A 222 -8.92 -1.95 -9.73
C LEU A 222 -8.59 -2.77 -8.48
N GLY A 223 -8.55 -4.11 -8.60
CA GLY A 223 -8.17 -5.04 -7.55
C GLY A 223 -6.69 -5.39 -7.54
N VAL A 224 -6.35 -6.48 -6.86
CA VAL A 224 -5.02 -7.08 -6.86
C VAL A 224 -5.09 -8.57 -7.19
N GLU A 225 -4.05 -9.08 -7.83
CA GLU A 225 -3.81 -10.52 -7.98
C GLU A 225 -2.49 -10.89 -7.30
N GLN A 226 -2.44 -12.10 -6.76
CA GLN A 226 -1.25 -12.61 -6.07
C GLN A 226 -0.01 -12.54 -6.98
N GLU A 227 -0.19 -12.81 -8.27
CA GLU A 227 0.86 -12.75 -9.28
C GLU A 227 1.55 -11.39 -9.38
N TYR A 228 0.88 -10.27 -9.05
CA TYR A 228 1.51 -8.95 -9.09
C TYR A 228 2.64 -8.82 -8.06
N ILE A 229 2.36 -9.14 -6.80
CA ILE A 229 3.38 -9.09 -5.75
C ILE A 229 4.40 -10.22 -5.87
N GLU A 230 3.99 -11.40 -6.35
CA GLU A 230 4.91 -12.51 -6.60
C GLU A 230 5.89 -12.20 -7.73
N THR A 231 5.47 -11.48 -8.77
CA THR A 231 6.38 -11.02 -9.84
C THR A 231 7.43 -10.05 -9.29
N ALA A 232 7.04 -9.11 -8.43
CA ALA A 232 8.01 -8.24 -7.76
C ALA A 232 9.01 -9.07 -6.93
N PHE A 233 8.53 -10.03 -6.15
CA PHE A 233 9.39 -10.91 -5.35
C PHE A 233 10.32 -11.75 -6.22
N GLN A 234 9.80 -12.35 -7.28
CA GLN A 234 10.60 -13.14 -8.21
C GLN A 234 11.68 -12.30 -8.87
N THR A 235 11.36 -11.09 -9.33
CA THR A 235 12.33 -10.15 -9.91
C THR A 235 13.47 -9.83 -8.92
N ALA A 236 13.13 -9.60 -7.65
CA ALA A 236 14.12 -9.37 -6.60
C ALA A 236 14.96 -10.62 -6.33
N GLU A 237 14.33 -11.80 -6.26
CA GLU A 237 15.01 -13.09 -6.03
C GLU A 237 15.95 -13.47 -7.20
N GLU A 238 15.53 -13.26 -8.45
CA GLU A 238 16.35 -13.50 -9.64
C GLU A 238 17.55 -12.56 -9.72
N THR A 239 17.39 -11.30 -9.32
CA THR A 239 18.45 -10.29 -9.40
C THR A 239 19.43 -10.37 -8.23
N TYR A 240 18.95 -10.63 -7.02
CA TYR A 240 19.71 -10.53 -5.78
C TYR A 240 19.86 -11.86 -5.00
N GLY A 241 19.22 -12.92 -5.46
CA GLY A 241 19.24 -14.25 -4.84
C GLY A 241 18.18 -14.49 -3.77
N SER A 242 17.75 -13.45 -3.03
CA SER A 242 16.66 -13.53 -2.06
C SER A 242 16.08 -12.15 -1.76
N LEU A 243 14.87 -12.09 -1.18
CA LEU A 243 14.26 -10.84 -0.71
C LEU A 243 15.09 -10.17 0.39
N GLU A 244 15.66 -10.95 1.29
CA GLU A 244 16.55 -10.44 2.35
C GLU A 244 17.83 -9.82 1.74
N THR A 245 18.40 -10.41 0.70
CA THR A 245 19.54 -9.85 -0.02
C THR A 245 19.15 -8.60 -0.82
N TYR A 246 17.97 -8.59 -1.42
CA TYR A 246 17.44 -7.38 -2.08
C TYR A 246 17.34 -6.22 -1.08
N ILE A 247 16.80 -6.43 0.13
CA ILE A 247 16.73 -5.38 1.14
C ILE A 247 18.12 -4.86 1.52
N LYS A 248 19.08 -5.76 1.70
CA LYS A 248 20.45 -5.38 2.12
C LYS A 248 21.26 -4.74 0.99
N VAL A 249 21.24 -5.32 -0.18
CA VAL A 249 22.09 -4.92 -1.32
C VAL A 249 21.35 -4.00 -2.26
N GLY A 250 20.16 -4.39 -2.72
CA GLY A 250 19.35 -3.61 -3.66
C GLY A 250 18.86 -2.31 -3.04
N LEU A 251 18.36 -2.36 -1.81
CA LEU A 251 17.91 -1.16 -1.08
C LEU A 251 19.00 -0.52 -0.21
N SER A 252 20.21 -1.09 -0.16
CA SER A 252 21.32 -0.57 0.64
C SER A 252 20.95 -0.32 2.11
N ILE A 253 20.27 -1.28 2.74
CA ILE A 253 19.92 -1.26 4.17
C ILE A 253 20.88 -2.18 4.92
N SER A 254 21.70 -1.61 5.78
CA SER A 254 22.67 -2.36 6.57
C SER A 254 22.02 -3.24 7.64
N ASP A 255 22.75 -4.26 8.11
CA ASP A 255 22.29 -5.11 9.21
C ASP A 255 21.97 -4.31 10.48
N SER A 256 22.72 -3.24 10.76
CA SER A 256 22.44 -2.34 11.89
C SER A 256 21.14 -1.58 11.72
N GLU A 257 20.84 -1.09 10.52
CA GLU A 257 19.57 -0.42 10.22
C GLU A 257 18.38 -1.39 10.30
N ILE A 258 18.55 -2.63 9.83
CA ILE A 258 17.53 -3.68 9.99
C ILE A 258 17.28 -3.97 11.48
N GLN A 259 18.33 -4.07 12.30
CA GLN A 259 18.16 -4.27 13.74
C GLN A 259 17.50 -3.09 14.43
N GLU A 260 17.84 -1.85 14.04
CA GLU A 260 17.17 -0.66 14.55
C GLU A 260 15.69 -0.64 14.16
N LEU A 261 15.34 -0.89 12.89
CA LEU A 261 13.96 -1.01 12.41
C LEU A 261 13.19 -2.06 13.23
N ARG A 262 13.78 -3.25 13.44
CA ARG A 262 13.20 -4.31 14.24
C ARG A 262 12.99 -3.90 15.70
N SER A 263 13.93 -3.16 16.30
CA SER A 263 13.81 -2.69 17.68
C SER A 263 12.70 -1.66 17.85
N LEU A 264 12.47 -0.84 16.85
CA LEU A 264 11.42 0.18 16.83
C LEU A 264 10.03 -0.43 16.63
N LEU A 265 9.91 -1.41 15.72
CA LEU A 265 8.62 -1.87 15.20
C LEU A 265 8.18 -3.25 15.74
N LEU A 266 9.02 -3.99 16.48
CA LEU A 266 8.66 -5.29 17.04
C LEU A 266 8.51 -5.26 18.55
N GLU A 267 7.59 -6.13 19.04
CA GLU A 267 7.39 -6.46 20.46
C GLU A 267 7.47 -7.98 20.68
N SER A 268 7.67 -8.39 21.94
CA SER A 268 7.78 -9.81 22.35
C SER A 268 6.43 -10.49 22.41
#